data_f325f551b02db3a17f6e030a3d4de50c
#
_entry.id   f325f551b02db3a17f6e030a3d4de50c
#
_cell.length_a   1.000
_cell.length_b   1.000
_cell.length_c   1.000
_cell.angle_alpha   90.00
_cell.angle_beta   90.00
_cell.angle_gamma   90.00
#
_symmetry.space_group_name_H-M   'P 1'
#
loop_
_entity.id
_entity.type
_entity.pdbx_description
1 polymer ?
#
loop_
_entity_poly.entity_id
_entity_poly.type
_entity_poly.pdbx_seq_one_letter_code
_entity_poly.pdbx_strand_id
1 'polypeptide(L)'
;MTVTESRPTSTRPAGQPVLEASGVTMRFGGLLAVNDVSLTVHEGEIVGLIGPNGAGKTTFFNCLTGLYKPTSGQVRFAGTPRKPPRASKKTSDLEAVPVQPLEPLTPLPPKPRAVVRAGMARTFQNIRLFANMTALENVMVGRYCRTSSAALTSVLRGPKFRREEAATRVRAQELLDFVGLGKSTEHLARNMPYGDQRRLEIARALATDPKLILLDEPTAGMNPQETRQASDLIFKIRDSGLSVVVIEHDMRFIFNLCDRVLCLVRGEGLVEGTPDEVQSDPRVIEAYIGTGEDDDEDEDEGTDAPQRPQDEAGEEETP
;
A
#
# COMPACT_ATOMS: atom_id res chain seq x y z
N MET A 1 8.57 1.51 35.08
CA MET A 1 9.24 0.28 34.58
C MET A 1 8.35 -0.31 33.52
N THR A 2 8.61 0.04 32.27
CA THR A 2 7.85 -0.45 31.10
C THR A 2 8.61 -1.65 30.58
N VAL A 3 8.04 -2.83 30.73
CA VAL A 3 8.61 -4.08 30.20
C VAL A 3 8.48 -4.00 28.67
N THR A 4 9.59 -3.77 28.01
CA THR A 4 9.72 -3.93 26.57
C THR A 4 9.79 -5.44 26.34
N GLU A 5 8.67 -6.06 25.98
CA GLU A 5 8.69 -7.43 25.46
C GLU A 5 9.48 -7.42 24.16
N SER A 6 10.71 -7.89 24.26
CA SER A 6 11.55 -8.18 23.11
C SER A 6 10.91 -9.34 22.33
N ARG A 7 10.44 -9.00 21.13
CA ARG A 7 9.89 -9.96 20.17
C ARG A 7 10.96 -10.98 19.79
N PRO A 8 10.66 -12.28 19.73
CA PRO A 8 11.60 -13.26 19.23
C PRO A 8 11.90 -12.92 17.75
N THR A 9 13.15 -12.74 17.43
CA THR A 9 13.69 -12.68 16.05
C THR A 9 13.29 -13.99 15.36
N SER A 10 12.21 -13.92 14.60
CA SER A 10 11.71 -15.04 13.81
C SER A 10 12.63 -15.23 12.61
N THR A 11 13.67 -16.04 12.74
CA THR A 11 14.33 -16.67 11.59
C THR A 11 13.37 -17.71 11.00
N ARG A 12 12.30 -17.25 10.36
CA ARG A 12 11.51 -18.13 9.51
C ARG A 12 12.41 -18.54 8.34
N PRO A 13 12.45 -19.84 7.97
CA PRO A 13 13.10 -20.24 6.73
C PRO A 13 12.46 -19.45 5.59
N ALA A 14 13.28 -18.87 4.73
CA ALA A 14 12.81 -18.09 3.60
C ALA A 14 11.84 -18.94 2.77
N GLY A 15 10.57 -18.52 2.71
CA GLY A 15 9.55 -19.14 1.87
C GLY A 15 9.92 -19.03 0.39
N GLN A 16 9.07 -19.51 -0.50
CA GLN A 16 9.30 -19.33 -1.94
C GLN A 16 9.23 -17.83 -2.30
N PRO A 17 10.01 -17.35 -3.28
CA PRO A 17 9.95 -15.97 -3.72
C PRO A 17 8.58 -15.66 -4.36
N VAL A 18 7.94 -14.60 -3.88
CA VAL A 18 6.66 -14.06 -4.40
C VAL A 18 6.90 -12.95 -5.42
N LEU A 19 7.88 -12.11 -5.15
CA LEU A 19 8.31 -11.01 -6.01
C LEU A 19 9.83 -11.00 -6.12
N GLU A 20 10.35 -10.78 -7.32
CA GLU A 20 11.77 -10.60 -7.60
C GLU A 20 11.93 -9.40 -8.52
N ALA A 21 12.63 -8.40 -8.05
CA ALA A 21 13.16 -7.28 -8.84
C ALA A 21 14.65 -7.45 -8.98
N SER A 22 15.16 -7.47 -10.21
CA SER A 22 16.57 -7.69 -10.52
C SER A 22 17.11 -6.55 -11.35
N GLY A 23 18.07 -5.80 -10.81
CA GLY A 23 18.78 -4.74 -11.52
C GLY A 23 17.86 -3.63 -12.04
N VAL A 24 16.81 -3.28 -11.28
CA VAL A 24 15.81 -2.30 -11.73
C VAL A 24 16.43 -0.93 -11.81
N THR A 25 16.39 -0.35 -13.01
CA THR A 25 16.83 1.02 -13.28
C THR A 25 15.68 1.81 -13.88
N MET A 26 15.46 3.02 -13.42
CA MET A 26 14.43 3.92 -13.95
C MET A 26 15.00 5.32 -14.20
N ARG A 27 14.89 5.76 -15.46
CA ARG A 27 15.36 7.06 -15.92
C ARG A 27 14.21 7.88 -16.49
N PHE A 28 14.12 9.13 -16.10
CA PHE A 28 13.19 10.11 -16.65
C PHE A 28 13.97 11.20 -17.38
N GLY A 29 14.08 11.10 -18.71
CA GLY A 29 14.94 11.98 -19.47
C GLY A 29 16.39 11.92 -19.00
N GLY A 30 16.93 13.01 -18.47
CA GLY A 30 18.28 13.08 -17.89
C GLY A 30 18.39 12.59 -16.43
N LEU A 31 17.27 12.50 -15.70
CA LEU A 31 17.26 12.12 -14.29
C LEU A 31 17.28 10.60 -14.12
N LEU A 32 18.27 10.08 -13.41
CA LEU A 32 18.36 8.69 -12.99
C LEU A 32 17.72 8.56 -11.59
N ALA A 33 16.45 8.14 -11.53
CA ALA A 33 15.68 8.09 -10.30
C ALA A 33 15.86 6.79 -9.51
N VAL A 34 16.19 5.68 -10.20
CA VAL A 34 16.55 4.38 -9.61
C VAL A 34 17.65 3.78 -10.45
N ASN A 35 18.70 3.25 -9.82
CA ASN A 35 19.87 2.69 -10.45
C ASN A 35 20.22 1.32 -9.90
N ASP A 36 20.05 0.29 -10.71
CA ASP A 36 20.46 -1.10 -10.44
C ASP A 36 19.96 -1.67 -9.09
N VAL A 37 18.72 -1.37 -8.71
CA VAL A 37 18.13 -1.83 -7.44
C VAL A 37 17.53 -3.22 -7.62
N SER A 38 17.89 -4.12 -6.70
CA SER A 38 17.34 -5.48 -6.62
C SER A 38 16.62 -5.68 -5.29
N LEU A 39 15.55 -6.48 -5.29
CA LEU A 39 14.76 -6.85 -4.11
C LEU A 39 14.04 -8.16 -4.35
N THR A 40 14.11 -9.07 -3.39
CA THR A 40 13.30 -10.29 -3.39
C THR A 40 12.36 -10.28 -2.18
N VAL A 41 11.08 -10.58 -2.39
CA VAL A 41 10.08 -10.74 -1.32
C VAL A 41 9.65 -12.19 -1.27
N HIS A 42 9.68 -12.79 -0.07
CA HIS A 42 9.30 -14.18 0.13
C HIS A 42 7.88 -14.32 0.69
N GLU A 43 7.34 -15.52 0.62
CA GLU A 43 6.00 -15.83 1.12
C GLU A 43 5.87 -15.58 2.62
N GLY A 44 4.84 -14.83 3.02
CA GLY A 44 4.58 -14.49 4.42
C GLY A 44 5.60 -13.53 5.04
N GLU A 45 6.39 -12.83 4.23
CA GLU A 45 7.40 -11.85 4.66
C GLU A 45 6.83 -10.44 4.65
N ILE A 46 7.22 -9.61 5.63
CA ILE A 46 7.03 -8.16 5.62
C ILE A 46 8.37 -7.51 5.31
N VAL A 47 8.47 -6.85 4.15
CA VAL A 47 9.67 -6.13 3.71
C VAL A 47 9.44 -4.63 3.78
N GLY A 48 10.31 -3.91 4.47
CA GLY A 48 10.33 -2.46 4.55
C GLY A 48 11.21 -1.83 3.46
N LEU A 49 10.76 -0.71 2.90
CA LEU A 49 11.54 0.12 2.00
C LEU A 49 11.68 1.50 2.62
N ILE A 50 12.91 1.86 3.00
CA ILE A 50 13.23 3.14 3.64
C ILE A 50 14.23 3.96 2.81
N GLY A 51 14.49 5.18 3.22
CA GLY A 51 15.46 6.09 2.63
C GLY A 51 15.01 7.54 2.77
N PRO A 52 15.91 8.51 2.64
CA PRO A 52 15.57 9.93 2.72
C PRO A 52 14.62 10.40 1.61
N ASN A 53 14.15 11.64 1.68
CA ASN A 53 13.36 12.27 0.63
C ASN A 53 14.15 12.29 -0.68
N GLY A 54 13.48 12.04 -1.81
CA GLY A 54 14.16 11.95 -3.11
C GLY A 54 15.01 10.69 -3.35
N ALA A 55 15.11 9.74 -2.41
CA ALA A 55 15.91 8.51 -2.56
C ALA A 55 15.42 7.54 -3.65
N GLY A 56 14.29 7.82 -4.33
CA GLY A 56 13.77 6.96 -5.38
C GLY A 56 12.76 5.90 -4.92
N LYS A 57 12.39 5.87 -3.63
CA LYS A 57 11.46 4.88 -3.04
C LYS A 57 10.16 4.72 -3.83
N THR A 58 9.42 5.80 -4.02
CA THR A 58 8.14 5.81 -4.77
C THR A 58 8.32 5.39 -6.21
N THR A 59 9.44 5.77 -6.84
CA THR A 59 9.76 5.35 -8.21
C THR A 59 10.01 3.86 -8.30
N PHE A 60 10.83 3.31 -7.40
CA PHE A 60 11.07 1.87 -7.32
C PHE A 60 9.78 1.09 -7.05
N PHE A 61 8.97 1.56 -6.11
CA PHE A 61 7.67 0.97 -5.79
C PHE A 61 6.69 0.98 -7.00
N ASN A 62 6.73 2.05 -7.79
CA ASN A 62 5.97 2.13 -9.04
C ASN A 62 6.45 1.12 -10.09
N CYS A 63 7.76 0.81 -10.12
CA CYS A 63 8.30 -0.26 -10.94
C CYS A 63 7.84 -1.64 -10.43
N LEU A 64 7.89 -1.90 -9.12
CA LEU A 64 7.43 -3.15 -8.52
C LEU A 64 5.96 -3.45 -8.84
N THR A 65 5.12 -2.42 -8.88
CA THR A 65 3.68 -2.55 -9.14
C THR A 65 3.29 -2.49 -10.62
N GLY A 66 4.27 -2.31 -11.51
CA GLY A 66 4.04 -2.21 -12.96
C GLY A 66 3.34 -0.92 -13.41
N LEU A 67 3.30 0.13 -12.55
CA LEU A 67 2.88 1.46 -12.94
C LEU A 67 3.93 2.12 -13.83
N TYR A 68 5.21 1.88 -13.54
CA TYR A 68 6.31 2.26 -14.42
C TYR A 68 6.98 1.00 -14.96
N LYS A 69 7.26 1.01 -16.26
CA LYS A 69 8.11 0.00 -16.88
C LYS A 69 9.56 0.41 -16.67
N PRO A 70 10.40 -0.40 -16.00
CA PRO A 70 11.81 -0.11 -15.83
C PRO A 70 12.50 0.20 -17.16
N THR A 71 13.48 1.10 -17.15
CA THR A 71 14.35 1.39 -18.30
C THR A 71 15.27 0.20 -18.60
N SER A 72 15.79 -0.44 -17.52
CA SER A 72 16.51 -1.73 -17.57
C SER A 72 16.22 -2.55 -16.33
N GLY A 73 16.66 -3.80 -16.29
CA GLY A 73 16.30 -4.77 -15.28
C GLY A 73 14.92 -5.37 -15.51
N GLN A 74 14.45 -6.15 -14.56
CA GLN A 74 13.15 -6.82 -14.67
C GLN A 74 12.47 -6.98 -13.29
N VAL A 75 11.15 -7.06 -13.34
CA VAL A 75 10.33 -7.44 -12.19
C VAL A 75 9.55 -8.70 -12.54
N ARG A 76 9.64 -9.73 -11.70
CA ARG A 76 8.95 -11.01 -11.83
C ARG A 76 8.04 -11.23 -10.62
N PHE A 77 6.91 -11.86 -10.84
CA PHE A 77 5.91 -12.09 -9.79
C PHE A 77 5.36 -13.51 -9.83
N ALA A 78 5.16 -14.13 -8.67
CA ALA A 78 4.61 -15.47 -8.53
C ALA A 78 3.09 -15.50 -8.69
N GLY A 79 2.61 -15.06 -9.85
CA GLY A 79 1.19 -15.03 -10.16
C GLY A 79 0.92 -14.80 -11.63
N THR A 80 -0.04 -15.53 -12.15
CA THR A 80 -0.54 -15.34 -13.52
C THR A 80 -1.89 -14.63 -13.49
N PRO A 81 -2.20 -13.78 -14.49
CA PRO A 81 -3.51 -13.17 -14.60
C PRO A 81 -4.59 -14.24 -14.77
N ARG A 82 -5.34 -14.52 -13.70
CA ARG A 82 -6.40 -15.54 -13.75
C ARG A 82 -7.68 -14.98 -14.34
N LYS A 83 -8.39 -15.83 -15.08
CA LYS A 83 -9.80 -15.60 -15.36
C LYS A 83 -10.56 -15.69 -14.03
N PRO A 84 -11.60 -14.83 -13.82
CA PRO A 84 -12.38 -14.88 -12.60
C PRO A 84 -12.89 -16.32 -12.35
N PRO A 85 -12.84 -16.82 -11.09
CA PRO A 85 -13.27 -18.16 -10.77
C PRO A 85 -14.75 -18.34 -11.14
N ARG A 86 -15.11 -19.48 -11.71
CA ARG A 86 -16.52 -19.88 -11.83
C ARG A 86 -17.05 -20.07 -10.42
N ALA A 87 -18.18 -19.43 -10.11
CA ALA A 87 -18.82 -19.51 -8.80
C ALA A 87 -18.88 -20.95 -8.29
N SER A 88 -18.17 -21.25 -7.22
CA SER A 88 -18.18 -22.53 -6.53
C SER A 88 -19.43 -22.64 -5.67
N LYS A 89 -19.99 -23.85 -5.54
CA LYS A 89 -21.21 -24.11 -4.77
C LYS A 89 -20.99 -24.31 -3.26
N LYS A 90 -19.75 -24.18 -2.76
CA LYS A 90 -19.44 -24.37 -1.34
C LYS A 90 -18.72 -23.13 -0.79
N THR A 91 -19.45 -22.35 -0.04
CA THR A 91 -18.95 -21.33 0.87
C THR A 91 -19.38 -21.74 2.27
N SER A 92 -18.57 -22.53 2.95
CA SER A 92 -18.83 -22.91 4.32
C SER A 92 -17.58 -23.11 5.18
N ASP A 93 -16.49 -22.45 4.87
CA ASP A 93 -15.34 -22.43 5.79
C ASP A 93 -14.79 -21.00 5.85
N LEU A 94 -14.92 -20.42 7.03
CA LEU A 94 -14.46 -19.07 7.43
C LEU A 94 -12.93 -19.03 7.56
N GLU A 95 -12.21 -19.23 6.47
CA GLU A 95 -10.79 -18.87 6.44
C GLU A 95 -10.64 -17.42 6.03
N ALA A 96 -9.98 -16.65 6.87
CA ALA A 96 -9.97 -15.20 6.88
C ALA A 96 -9.51 -14.53 5.57
N VAL A 97 -8.56 -15.09 4.85
CA VAL A 97 -8.16 -14.69 3.48
C VAL A 97 -7.70 -15.96 2.77
N PRO A 98 -8.26 -16.35 1.61
CA PRO A 98 -7.81 -17.56 0.94
C PRO A 98 -6.38 -17.39 0.44
N VAL A 99 -5.45 -18.10 1.06
CA VAL A 99 -4.07 -18.19 0.58
C VAL A 99 -4.07 -18.93 -0.75
N GLN A 100 -3.63 -18.24 -1.79
CA GLN A 100 -3.53 -18.85 -3.11
C GLN A 100 -2.17 -19.55 -3.26
N PRO A 101 -2.10 -20.76 -3.82
CA PRO A 101 -0.82 -21.43 -4.04
C PRO A 101 0.07 -20.53 -4.93
N LEU A 102 1.36 -20.49 -4.60
CA LEU A 102 2.35 -19.76 -5.39
C LEU A 102 2.54 -20.45 -6.75
N GLU A 103 2.72 -19.65 -7.75
CA GLU A 103 3.07 -20.07 -9.10
C GLU A 103 4.53 -19.71 -9.38
N PRO A 104 5.18 -20.31 -10.37
CA PRO A 104 6.54 -19.91 -10.77
C PRO A 104 6.60 -18.41 -11.08
N LEU A 105 7.74 -17.79 -10.75
CA LEU A 105 7.99 -16.37 -11.08
C LEU A 105 7.91 -16.14 -12.58
N THR A 106 7.05 -15.24 -13.00
CA THR A 106 6.88 -14.81 -14.40
C THR A 106 7.08 -13.31 -14.51
N PRO A 107 7.49 -12.79 -15.68
CA PRO A 107 7.58 -11.35 -15.89
C PRO A 107 6.27 -10.65 -15.55
N LEU A 108 6.38 -9.48 -14.92
CA LEU A 108 5.22 -8.71 -14.51
C LEU A 108 4.32 -8.37 -15.71
N PRO A 109 3.00 -8.57 -15.61
CA PRO A 109 2.09 -8.23 -16.70
C PRO A 109 2.15 -6.74 -17.08
N PRO A 110 2.08 -6.38 -18.38
CA PRO A 110 2.30 -5.01 -18.84
C PRO A 110 1.16 -4.03 -18.53
N LYS A 111 0.02 -4.53 -18.02
CA LYS A 111 -1.16 -3.69 -17.71
C LYS A 111 -1.47 -3.77 -16.22
N PRO A 112 -1.65 -2.64 -15.51
CA PRO A 112 -1.94 -2.62 -14.06
C PRO A 112 -3.10 -3.53 -13.65
N ARG A 113 -4.19 -3.56 -14.42
CA ARG A 113 -5.33 -4.47 -14.16
C ARG A 113 -4.94 -5.95 -14.20
N ALA A 114 -3.95 -6.31 -15.00
CA ALA A 114 -3.47 -7.69 -15.10
C ALA A 114 -2.56 -8.02 -13.91
N VAL A 115 -1.80 -7.05 -13.40
CA VAL A 115 -1.01 -7.17 -12.17
C VAL A 115 -1.93 -7.44 -10.98
N VAL A 116 -3.03 -6.67 -10.83
CA VAL A 116 -4.04 -6.92 -9.79
C VAL A 116 -4.66 -8.32 -9.94
N ARG A 117 -4.98 -8.75 -11.16
CA ARG A 117 -5.52 -10.09 -11.42
C ARG A 117 -4.51 -11.20 -11.14
N ALA A 118 -3.23 -10.93 -11.30
CA ALA A 118 -2.16 -11.86 -10.94
C ALA A 118 -2.04 -12.04 -9.43
N GLY A 119 -2.56 -11.11 -8.64
CA GLY A 119 -2.59 -11.20 -7.17
C GLY A 119 -1.69 -10.20 -6.46
N MET A 120 -1.37 -9.09 -7.08
CA MET A 120 -0.65 -7.98 -6.45
C MET A 120 -1.61 -6.83 -6.20
N ALA A 121 -1.78 -6.41 -4.94
CA ALA A 121 -2.57 -5.24 -4.56
C ALA A 121 -1.66 -4.10 -4.07
N ARG A 122 -2.15 -2.88 -4.15
CA ARG A 122 -1.47 -1.69 -3.65
C ARG A 122 -2.46 -0.72 -3.02
N THR A 123 -2.07 -0.08 -1.93
CA THR A 123 -2.68 1.17 -1.45
C THR A 123 -1.93 2.37 -2.04
N PHE A 124 -2.48 3.56 -1.89
CA PHE A 124 -1.86 4.79 -2.39
C PHE A 124 -1.57 5.72 -1.22
N GLN A 125 -0.53 6.55 -1.34
CA GLN A 125 -0.17 7.55 -0.34
C GLN A 125 -1.39 8.45 0.01
N ASN A 126 -2.06 8.99 -0.99
CA ASN A 126 -3.33 9.69 -0.81
C ASN A 126 -4.49 8.69 -0.87
N ILE A 127 -5.36 8.73 0.13
CA ILE A 127 -6.55 7.87 0.19
C ILE A 127 -7.41 8.06 -1.06
N ARG A 128 -7.65 6.96 -1.79
CA ARG A 128 -8.45 6.96 -3.03
C ARG A 128 -9.73 6.15 -2.85
N LEU A 129 -10.56 6.55 -1.90
CA LEU A 129 -11.87 5.94 -1.71
C LEU A 129 -12.93 6.62 -2.58
N PHE A 130 -13.99 5.87 -2.88
CA PHE A 130 -15.21 6.44 -3.45
C PHE A 130 -15.98 7.13 -2.32
N ALA A 131 -15.76 8.43 -2.16
CA ALA A 131 -16.20 9.22 -1.02
C ALA A 131 -17.72 9.15 -0.74
N ASN A 132 -18.54 9.05 -1.79
CA ASN A 132 -20.00 8.99 -1.73
C ASN A 132 -20.56 7.55 -1.70
N MET A 133 -19.70 6.54 -1.61
CA MET A 133 -20.09 5.14 -1.41
C MET A 133 -19.90 4.76 0.06
N THR A 134 -20.69 3.78 0.52
CA THR A 134 -20.52 3.17 1.83
C THR A 134 -19.21 2.38 1.93
N ALA A 135 -18.79 2.04 3.15
CA ALA A 135 -17.64 1.18 3.37
C ALA A 135 -17.81 -0.16 2.64
N LEU A 136 -18.99 -0.76 2.73
CA LEU A 136 -19.30 -2.01 2.04
C LEU A 136 -19.15 -1.89 0.52
N GLU A 137 -19.74 -0.87 -0.08
CA GLU A 137 -19.67 -0.64 -1.52
C GLU A 137 -18.23 -0.41 -2.01
N ASN A 138 -17.41 0.33 -1.24
CA ASN A 138 -15.99 0.49 -1.54
C ASN A 138 -15.25 -0.84 -1.62
N VAL A 139 -15.47 -1.74 -0.66
CA VAL A 139 -14.83 -3.07 -0.65
C VAL A 139 -15.38 -3.94 -1.79
N MET A 140 -16.70 -3.90 -2.07
CA MET A 140 -17.31 -4.61 -3.18
C MET A 140 -16.70 -4.19 -4.53
N VAL A 141 -16.42 -2.90 -4.74
CA VAL A 141 -15.73 -2.42 -5.96
C VAL A 141 -14.36 -3.09 -6.13
N GLY A 142 -13.56 -3.23 -5.06
CA GLY A 142 -12.30 -3.97 -5.11
C GLY A 142 -12.46 -5.40 -5.63
N ARG A 143 -13.58 -6.03 -5.35
CA ARG A 143 -13.88 -7.42 -5.75
C ARG A 143 -14.26 -7.59 -7.21
N TYR A 144 -14.63 -6.54 -7.93
CA TYR A 144 -15.03 -6.66 -9.35
C TYR A 144 -13.93 -7.26 -10.25
N CYS A 145 -12.67 -7.17 -9.89
CA CYS A 145 -11.59 -7.84 -10.63
C CYS A 145 -11.71 -9.38 -10.57
N ARG A 146 -12.48 -9.93 -9.62
CA ARG A 146 -12.70 -11.37 -9.38
C ARG A 146 -14.08 -11.85 -9.84
N THR A 147 -15.00 -10.96 -10.25
CA THR A 147 -16.30 -11.35 -10.77
C THR A 147 -16.23 -11.75 -12.25
N SER A 148 -17.06 -12.70 -12.64
CA SER A 148 -17.12 -13.22 -14.02
C SER A 148 -18.24 -12.59 -14.86
N SER A 149 -19.10 -11.77 -14.24
CA SER A 149 -20.25 -11.18 -14.92
C SER A 149 -19.82 -10.12 -15.93
N ALA A 150 -20.11 -10.36 -17.21
CA ALA A 150 -19.89 -9.37 -18.26
C ALA A 150 -20.87 -8.20 -18.08
N ALA A 151 -20.51 -7.01 -18.58
CA ALA A 151 -21.35 -5.81 -18.49
C ALA A 151 -22.79 -6.03 -18.97
N LEU A 152 -22.99 -6.88 -19.97
CA LEU A 152 -24.32 -7.24 -20.50
C LEU A 152 -25.17 -8.02 -19.49
N THR A 153 -24.56 -8.93 -18.71
CA THR A 153 -25.27 -9.71 -17.69
C THR A 153 -25.60 -8.90 -16.45
N SER A 154 -24.85 -7.82 -16.21
CA SER A 154 -25.10 -6.87 -15.11
C SER A 154 -26.36 -6.03 -15.39
N VAL A 155 -26.64 -5.70 -16.66
CA VAL A 155 -27.85 -4.96 -17.05
C VAL A 155 -29.11 -5.82 -16.86
N LEU A 156 -29.05 -7.12 -17.18
CA LEU A 156 -30.20 -8.03 -17.09
C LEU A 156 -30.46 -8.58 -15.67
N ARG A 157 -29.57 -8.30 -14.68
CA ARG A 157 -29.70 -8.72 -13.27
C ARG A 157 -30.22 -10.16 -13.06
N GLY A 158 -29.76 -11.09 -13.91
CA GLY A 158 -30.17 -12.49 -13.89
C GLY A 158 -29.77 -13.23 -12.60
N PRO A 159 -30.27 -14.47 -12.38
CA PRO A 159 -30.00 -15.24 -11.15
C PRO A 159 -28.51 -15.45 -10.85
N LYS A 160 -27.68 -15.56 -11.89
CA LYS A 160 -26.22 -15.67 -11.75
C LYS A 160 -25.62 -14.39 -11.19
N PHE A 161 -26.01 -13.23 -11.71
CA PHE A 161 -25.55 -11.93 -11.22
C PHE A 161 -25.92 -11.73 -9.75
N ARG A 162 -27.17 -12.01 -9.36
CA ARG A 162 -27.63 -11.89 -7.96
C ARG A 162 -26.84 -12.78 -7.01
N ARG A 163 -26.46 -14.00 -7.42
CA ARG A 163 -25.64 -14.90 -6.62
C ARG A 163 -24.19 -14.38 -6.47
N GLU A 164 -23.60 -13.88 -7.54
CA GLU A 164 -22.24 -13.27 -7.49
C GLU A 164 -22.24 -12.00 -6.63
N GLU A 165 -23.28 -11.18 -6.74
CA GLU A 165 -23.43 -9.96 -5.93
C GLU A 165 -23.59 -10.30 -4.44
N ALA A 166 -24.44 -11.27 -4.10
CA ALA A 166 -24.62 -11.73 -2.72
C ALA A 166 -23.30 -12.30 -2.14
N ALA A 167 -22.58 -13.13 -2.89
CA ALA A 167 -21.29 -13.66 -2.47
C ALA A 167 -20.23 -12.54 -2.31
N THR A 168 -20.25 -11.54 -3.19
CA THR A 168 -19.39 -10.37 -3.11
C THR A 168 -19.68 -9.56 -1.85
N ARG A 169 -20.97 -9.38 -1.52
CA ARG A 169 -21.40 -8.65 -0.32
C ARG A 169 -20.98 -9.35 0.96
N VAL A 170 -21.17 -10.67 1.04
CA VAL A 170 -20.73 -11.47 2.19
C VAL A 170 -19.22 -11.33 2.37
N ARG A 171 -18.45 -11.51 1.29
CA ARG A 171 -16.98 -11.38 1.35
C ARG A 171 -16.52 -9.97 1.72
N ALA A 172 -17.21 -8.95 1.24
CA ALA A 172 -16.91 -7.57 1.61
C ALA A 172 -17.16 -7.32 3.10
N GLN A 173 -18.24 -7.89 3.66
CA GLN A 173 -18.50 -7.83 5.09
C GLN A 173 -17.42 -8.53 5.92
N GLU A 174 -17.00 -9.74 5.55
CA GLU A 174 -15.91 -10.47 6.20
C GLU A 174 -14.60 -9.65 6.22
N LEU A 175 -14.29 -8.95 5.12
CA LEU A 175 -13.10 -8.10 5.03
C LEU A 175 -13.24 -6.84 5.89
N LEU A 176 -14.42 -6.24 5.99
CA LEU A 176 -14.68 -5.14 6.92
C LEU A 176 -14.52 -5.59 8.38
N ASP A 177 -15.03 -6.77 8.72
CA ASP A 177 -14.84 -7.37 10.05
C ASP A 177 -13.35 -7.65 10.32
N PHE A 178 -12.63 -8.14 9.31
CA PHE A 178 -11.20 -8.43 9.39
C PHE A 178 -10.37 -7.18 9.71
N VAL A 179 -10.66 -6.04 9.08
CA VAL A 179 -9.96 -4.77 9.34
C VAL A 179 -10.56 -3.98 10.51
N GLY A 180 -11.56 -4.51 11.22
CA GLY A 180 -12.18 -3.88 12.39
C GLY A 180 -13.22 -2.82 12.06
N LEU A 181 -13.78 -2.82 10.84
CA LEU A 181 -14.80 -1.87 10.37
C LEU A 181 -16.19 -2.48 10.24
N GLY A 182 -16.43 -3.67 10.80
CA GLY A 182 -17.71 -4.39 10.65
C GLY A 182 -18.94 -3.61 11.13
N LYS A 183 -18.79 -2.72 12.11
CA LYS A 183 -19.87 -1.86 12.59
C LYS A 183 -20.11 -0.62 11.72
N SER A 184 -19.18 -0.27 10.85
CA SER A 184 -19.22 0.93 10.00
C SER A 184 -19.59 0.63 8.55
N THR A 185 -20.15 -0.55 8.29
CA THR A 185 -20.46 -1.09 6.96
C THR A 185 -21.26 -0.14 6.09
N GLU A 186 -22.28 0.50 6.64
CA GLU A 186 -23.19 1.42 5.94
C GLU A 186 -22.75 2.90 6.03
N HIS A 187 -21.64 3.21 6.70
CA HIS A 187 -21.13 4.57 6.76
C HIS A 187 -20.53 4.99 5.42
N LEU A 188 -20.82 6.22 5.00
CA LEU A 188 -20.18 6.82 3.83
C LEU A 188 -18.68 7.01 4.09
N ALA A 189 -17.85 6.65 3.13
CA ALA A 189 -16.39 6.71 3.28
C ALA A 189 -15.90 8.10 3.67
N ARG A 190 -16.48 9.18 3.12
CA ARG A 190 -16.13 10.57 3.44
C ARG A 190 -16.40 10.98 4.89
N ASN A 191 -17.32 10.28 5.58
CA ASN A 191 -17.72 10.61 6.94
C ASN A 191 -16.96 9.77 7.98
N MET A 192 -16.07 8.88 7.54
CA MET A 192 -15.28 8.04 8.44
C MET A 192 -14.04 8.80 8.92
N PRO A 193 -13.57 8.56 10.17
CA PRO A 193 -12.28 9.05 10.66
C PRO A 193 -11.14 8.63 9.72
N TYR A 194 -10.07 9.40 9.70
CA TYR A 194 -8.94 9.17 8.77
C TYR A 194 -8.33 7.76 8.91
N GLY A 195 -8.08 7.29 10.13
CA GLY A 195 -7.59 5.93 10.38
C GLY A 195 -8.53 4.84 9.87
N ASP A 196 -9.86 5.07 9.94
CA ASP A 196 -10.86 4.15 9.40
C ASP A 196 -10.85 4.15 7.86
N GLN A 197 -10.66 5.32 7.25
CA GLN A 197 -10.53 5.42 5.79
C GLN A 197 -9.30 4.64 5.30
N ARG A 198 -8.16 4.71 6.00
CA ARG A 198 -6.96 3.90 5.69
C ARG A 198 -7.25 2.41 5.83
N ARG A 199 -7.92 1.98 6.91
CA ARG A 199 -8.33 0.58 7.08
C ARG A 199 -9.28 0.12 5.99
N LEU A 200 -10.19 0.98 5.56
CA LEU A 200 -11.10 0.72 4.44
C LEU A 200 -10.35 0.58 3.10
N GLU A 201 -9.33 1.39 2.85
CA GLU A 201 -8.48 1.26 1.66
C GLU A 201 -7.75 -0.10 1.64
N ILE A 202 -7.22 -0.54 2.79
CA ILE A 202 -6.61 -1.87 2.93
C ILE A 202 -7.67 -2.96 2.68
N ALA A 203 -8.87 -2.86 3.24
CA ALA A 203 -9.96 -3.83 3.01
C ALA A 203 -10.32 -3.92 1.52
N ARG A 204 -10.38 -2.80 0.82
CA ARG A 204 -10.62 -2.76 -0.63
C ARG A 204 -9.48 -3.41 -1.42
N ALA A 205 -8.22 -3.22 -1.01
CA ALA A 205 -7.08 -3.89 -1.61
C ALA A 205 -7.14 -5.41 -1.38
N LEU A 206 -7.44 -5.85 -0.15
CA LEU A 206 -7.62 -7.26 0.20
C LEU A 206 -8.78 -7.93 -0.57
N ALA A 207 -9.81 -7.17 -0.95
CA ALA A 207 -10.95 -7.66 -1.74
C ALA A 207 -10.53 -8.18 -3.13
N THR A 208 -9.34 -7.83 -3.59
CA THR A 208 -8.78 -8.38 -4.83
C THR A 208 -8.19 -9.78 -4.66
N ASP A 209 -8.29 -10.41 -3.48
CA ASP A 209 -7.65 -11.68 -3.09
C ASP A 209 -6.16 -11.71 -3.51
N PRO A 210 -5.31 -10.81 -2.95
CA PRO A 210 -3.92 -10.72 -3.35
C PRO A 210 -3.07 -11.85 -2.76
N LYS A 211 -1.84 -12.01 -3.29
CA LYS A 211 -0.74 -12.80 -2.72
C LYS A 211 0.30 -11.88 -2.06
N LEU A 212 0.37 -10.67 -2.58
CA LEU A 212 1.25 -9.61 -2.13
C LEU A 212 0.48 -8.30 -2.05
N ILE A 213 0.56 -7.62 -0.93
CA ILE A 213 0.06 -6.26 -0.78
C ILE A 213 1.21 -5.28 -0.58
N LEU A 214 1.16 -4.17 -1.30
CA LEU A 214 2.11 -3.08 -1.18
C LEU A 214 1.42 -1.90 -0.50
N LEU A 215 1.96 -1.45 0.62
CA LEU A 215 1.42 -0.36 1.45
C LEU A 215 2.32 0.87 1.32
N ASP A 216 1.73 1.97 0.89
CA ASP A 216 2.41 3.24 0.64
C ASP A 216 2.05 4.21 1.78
N GLU A 217 2.99 4.44 2.70
CA GLU A 217 2.85 5.28 3.89
C GLU A 217 1.53 5.00 4.65
N PRO A 218 1.32 3.75 5.11
CA PRO A 218 0.04 3.35 5.72
C PRO A 218 -0.27 4.07 7.02
N THR A 219 0.72 4.66 7.69
CA THR A 219 0.56 5.34 8.99
C THR A 219 0.62 6.86 8.90
N ALA A 220 0.80 7.43 7.71
CA ALA A 220 0.86 8.88 7.53
C ALA A 220 -0.37 9.58 8.12
N GLY A 221 -0.14 10.59 8.97
CA GLY A 221 -1.21 11.36 9.63
C GLY A 221 -1.95 10.64 10.76
N MET A 222 -1.48 9.47 11.20
CA MET A 222 -2.06 8.72 12.30
C MET A 222 -1.46 9.12 13.66
N ASN A 223 -2.29 9.08 14.69
CA ASN A 223 -1.80 9.19 16.05
C ASN A 223 -1.15 7.87 16.53
N PRO A 224 -0.39 7.87 17.66
CA PRO A 224 0.33 6.67 18.13
C PRO A 224 -0.54 5.44 18.42
N GLN A 225 -1.83 5.63 18.73
CA GLN A 225 -2.76 4.52 18.94
C GLN A 225 -3.21 3.92 17.60
N GLU A 226 -3.51 4.76 16.61
CA GLU A 226 -3.87 4.34 15.26
C GLU A 226 -2.70 3.63 14.56
N THR A 227 -1.47 4.14 14.76
CA THR A 227 -0.23 3.52 14.26
C THR A 227 -0.07 2.10 14.81
N ARG A 228 -0.31 1.88 16.11
CA ARG A 228 -0.30 0.53 16.70
C ARG A 228 -1.35 -0.38 16.09
N GLN A 229 -2.58 0.12 15.92
CA GLN A 229 -3.66 -0.64 15.28
C GLN A 229 -3.32 -0.99 13.82
N ALA A 230 -2.65 -0.09 13.09
CA ALA A 230 -2.17 -0.35 11.73
C ALA A 230 -1.10 -1.45 11.73
N SER A 231 -0.15 -1.43 12.68
CA SER A 231 0.85 -2.48 12.85
C SER A 231 0.19 -3.85 13.11
N ASP A 232 -0.75 -3.91 14.07
CA ASP A 232 -1.49 -5.13 14.38
C ASP A 232 -2.26 -5.67 13.18
N LEU A 233 -2.87 -4.78 12.38
CA LEU A 233 -3.56 -5.17 11.16
C LEU A 233 -2.58 -5.74 10.12
N ILE A 234 -1.40 -5.13 9.94
CA ILE A 234 -0.40 -5.62 8.98
C ILE A 234 0.12 -6.99 9.40
N PHE A 235 0.35 -7.21 10.71
CA PHE A 235 0.69 -8.53 11.22
C PHE A 235 -0.40 -9.57 10.96
N LYS A 236 -1.66 -9.21 11.20
CA LYS A 236 -2.81 -10.05 10.93
C LYS A 236 -2.91 -10.41 9.44
N ILE A 237 -2.59 -9.46 8.55
CA ILE A 237 -2.53 -9.69 7.09
C ILE A 237 -1.43 -10.70 6.76
N ARG A 238 -0.21 -10.52 7.28
CA ARG A 238 0.89 -11.48 7.09
C ARG A 238 0.54 -12.86 7.64
N ASP A 239 0.00 -12.93 8.85
CA ASP A 239 -0.34 -14.18 9.51
C ASP A 239 -1.48 -14.95 8.80
N SER A 240 -2.27 -14.25 7.96
CA SER A 240 -3.20 -14.89 7.04
C SER A 240 -2.52 -15.48 5.78
N GLY A 241 -1.18 -15.40 5.68
CA GLY A 241 -0.38 -15.99 4.60
C GLY A 241 -0.06 -15.04 3.45
N LEU A 242 -0.35 -13.74 3.58
CA LEU A 242 0.02 -12.73 2.58
C LEU A 242 1.42 -12.20 2.84
N SER A 243 2.12 -11.87 1.75
CA SER A 243 3.37 -11.09 1.83
C SER A 243 3.06 -9.61 1.77
N VAL A 244 3.89 -8.80 2.42
CA VAL A 244 3.67 -7.35 2.53
C VAL A 244 4.95 -6.60 2.17
N VAL A 245 4.84 -5.55 1.37
CA VAL A 245 5.90 -4.55 1.21
C VAL A 245 5.38 -3.22 1.72
N VAL A 246 6.13 -2.55 2.57
CA VAL A 246 5.75 -1.27 3.19
C VAL A 246 6.79 -0.22 2.86
N ILE A 247 6.34 0.94 2.36
CA ILE A 247 7.14 2.16 2.34
C ILE A 247 6.71 3.03 3.51
N GLU A 248 7.64 3.49 4.29
CA GLU A 248 7.42 4.45 5.37
C GLU A 248 8.66 5.30 5.61
N HIS A 249 8.44 6.46 6.19
CA HIS A 249 9.50 7.35 6.67
C HIS A 249 9.68 7.27 8.20
N ASP A 250 8.70 6.71 8.93
CA ASP A 250 8.84 6.41 10.36
C ASP A 250 9.71 5.14 10.55
N MET A 251 10.99 5.37 10.87
CA MET A 251 11.97 4.32 11.12
C MET A 251 11.55 3.40 12.25
N ARG A 252 10.96 3.96 13.33
CA ARG A 252 10.54 3.16 14.50
C ARG A 252 9.43 2.19 14.12
N PHE A 253 8.50 2.65 13.29
CA PHE A 253 7.43 1.80 12.79
C PHE A 253 7.99 0.66 11.94
N ILE A 254 8.87 0.95 10.97
CA ILE A 254 9.45 -0.03 10.07
C ILE A 254 10.29 -1.08 10.83
N PHE A 255 11.16 -0.64 11.75
CA PHE A 255 12.04 -1.57 12.47
C PHE A 255 11.27 -2.47 13.44
N ASN A 256 10.10 -2.06 13.92
CA ASN A 256 9.22 -2.92 14.75
C ASN A 256 8.30 -3.81 13.93
N LEU A 257 8.09 -3.52 12.64
CA LEU A 257 7.11 -4.20 11.79
C LEU A 257 7.74 -5.25 10.87
N CYS A 258 8.87 -4.91 10.24
CA CYS A 258 9.41 -5.66 9.12
C CYS A 258 10.30 -6.81 9.55
N ASP A 259 10.30 -7.89 8.75
CA ASP A 259 11.24 -9.00 8.88
C ASP A 259 12.59 -8.63 8.25
N ARG A 260 12.56 -7.82 7.18
CA ARG A 260 13.73 -7.33 6.44
C ARG A 260 13.48 -5.92 5.89
N VAL A 261 14.54 -5.14 5.76
CA VAL A 261 14.48 -3.74 5.31
C VAL A 261 15.51 -3.50 4.22
N LEU A 262 15.10 -2.83 3.15
CA LEU A 262 15.98 -2.28 2.12
C LEU A 262 16.04 -0.76 2.28
N CYS A 263 17.24 -0.21 2.45
CA CYS A 263 17.47 1.23 2.46
C CYS A 263 17.91 1.71 1.09
N LEU A 264 17.21 2.69 0.53
CA LEU A 264 17.56 3.37 -0.71
C LEU A 264 18.14 4.75 -0.43
N VAL A 265 19.23 5.09 -1.13
CA VAL A 265 19.83 6.42 -1.09
C VAL A 265 20.20 6.82 -2.51
N ARG A 266 19.80 7.99 -2.96
CA ARG A 266 20.08 8.55 -4.30
C ARG A 266 19.79 7.59 -5.46
N GLY A 267 18.72 6.82 -5.32
CA GLY A 267 18.29 5.86 -6.34
C GLY A 267 18.99 4.50 -6.28
N GLU A 268 19.89 4.27 -5.36
CA GLU A 268 20.65 3.01 -5.21
C GLU A 268 20.30 2.28 -3.92
N GLY A 269 20.43 0.95 -3.92
CA GLY A 269 20.33 0.15 -2.71
C GLY A 269 21.60 0.32 -1.85
N LEU A 270 21.46 0.93 -0.68
CA LEU A 270 22.57 1.15 0.24
C LEU A 270 22.89 -0.09 1.07
N VAL A 271 21.86 -0.64 1.70
CA VAL A 271 21.94 -1.83 2.55
C VAL A 271 20.60 -2.54 2.59
N GLU A 272 20.64 -3.87 2.66
CA GLU A 272 19.49 -4.73 2.86
C GLU A 272 19.83 -5.74 3.97
N GLY A 273 18.95 -5.88 4.96
CA GLY A 273 19.18 -6.76 6.10
C GLY A 273 18.01 -6.79 7.07
N THR A 274 18.23 -7.38 8.23
CA THR A 274 17.29 -7.31 9.35
C THR A 274 17.15 -5.88 9.85
N PRO A 275 16.04 -5.53 10.53
CA PRO A 275 15.89 -4.21 11.15
C PRO A 275 17.08 -3.77 11.98
N ASP A 276 17.64 -4.66 12.81
CA ASP A 276 18.79 -4.35 13.69
C ASP A 276 20.07 -4.07 12.89
N GLU A 277 20.32 -4.85 11.81
CA GLU A 277 21.47 -4.61 10.93
C GLU A 277 21.37 -3.28 10.21
N VAL A 278 20.19 -2.96 9.66
CA VAL A 278 19.97 -1.71 8.93
C VAL A 278 20.00 -0.49 9.87
N GLN A 279 19.40 -0.61 11.05
CA GLN A 279 19.38 0.47 12.04
C GLN A 279 20.78 0.82 12.57
N SER A 280 21.66 -0.17 12.69
CA SER A 280 23.01 0.00 13.20
C SER A 280 24.06 0.33 12.12
N ASP A 281 23.70 0.32 10.85
CA ASP A 281 24.63 0.64 9.75
C ASP A 281 24.98 2.14 9.74
N PRO A 282 26.26 2.50 9.91
CA PRO A 282 26.68 3.91 9.96
C PRO A 282 26.30 4.69 8.68
N ARG A 283 26.27 4.03 7.51
CA ARG A 283 25.92 4.65 6.24
C ARG A 283 24.44 5.05 6.18
N VAL A 284 23.57 4.27 6.85
CA VAL A 284 22.14 4.60 6.96
C VAL A 284 21.97 5.81 7.88
N ILE A 285 22.68 5.83 9.01
CA ILE A 285 22.65 6.96 9.95
C ILE A 285 23.12 8.24 9.26
N GLU A 286 24.26 8.19 8.54
CA GLU A 286 24.80 9.33 7.79
C GLU A 286 23.84 9.84 6.73
N ALA A 287 23.17 8.93 5.98
CA ALA A 287 22.23 9.30 4.93
C ALA A 287 20.99 10.06 5.45
N TYR A 288 20.60 9.85 6.70
CA TYR A 288 19.47 10.56 7.32
C TYR A 288 19.90 11.83 8.07
N ILE A 289 21.11 11.88 8.63
CA ILE A 289 21.64 13.08 9.28
C ILE A 289 22.06 14.13 8.24
N GLY A 290 22.70 13.69 7.14
CA GLY A 290 23.17 14.58 6.08
C GLY A 290 22.07 15.24 5.23
N THR A 291 20.82 14.84 5.38
CA THR A 291 19.66 15.49 4.73
C THR A 291 18.91 16.45 5.65
N GLY A 292 19.26 16.50 6.95
CA GLY A 292 18.61 17.39 7.93
C GLY A 292 19.15 18.81 7.96
N GLU A 293 20.27 19.11 7.29
CA GLU A 293 20.84 20.45 7.24
C GLU A 293 20.32 21.30 6.07
N ASP A 294 19.67 20.66 5.04
CA ASP A 294 19.18 21.37 3.86
C ASP A 294 17.67 21.75 3.95
N ASP A 295 16.91 21.20 4.90
CA ASP A 295 15.47 21.44 5.02
C ASP A 295 15.08 22.63 5.93
N ASP A 296 16.05 23.21 6.70
CA ASP A 296 15.78 24.31 7.65
C ASP A 296 16.09 25.72 7.07
N GLU A 297 16.58 25.86 5.83
CA GLU A 297 16.95 27.17 5.26
C GLU A 297 15.87 27.83 4.39
N ASP A 298 14.72 27.20 4.11
CA ASP A 298 13.72 27.74 3.19
C ASP A 298 12.45 28.34 3.85
N GLU A 299 12.38 28.45 5.19
CA GLU A 299 11.17 28.98 5.87
C GLU A 299 11.28 30.44 6.38
N ASP A 300 12.27 31.23 6.03
CA ASP A 300 12.34 32.65 6.44
C ASP A 300 12.68 33.64 5.31
N GLU A 301 11.88 33.67 4.23
CA GLU A 301 11.75 34.86 3.42
C GLU A 301 10.32 35.43 3.53
N GLY A 302 10.22 36.35 4.52
CA GLY A 302 9.05 37.17 4.73
C GLY A 302 8.70 37.99 3.49
N THR A 303 7.61 37.64 2.85
CA THR A 303 6.94 38.52 1.88
C THR A 303 6.15 39.57 2.61
N ASP A 304 6.79 40.70 2.81
CA ASP A 304 6.18 42.00 3.13
C ASP A 304 5.24 42.40 1.99
N ALA A 305 3.95 42.19 2.17
CA ALA A 305 2.93 42.63 1.22
C ALA A 305 2.62 44.12 1.45
N PRO A 306 2.71 45.00 0.43
CA PRO A 306 2.39 46.40 0.60
C PRO A 306 0.88 46.61 0.88
N GLN A 307 0.60 47.30 1.97
CA GLN A 307 -0.72 47.79 2.34
C GLN A 307 -1.26 48.74 1.24
N ARG A 308 -2.44 48.43 0.72
CA ARG A 308 -3.19 49.37 -0.12
C ARG A 308 -3.81 50.45 0.76
N PRO A 309 -3.80 51.73 0.32
CA PRO A 309 -4.46 52.83 1.05
C PRO A 309 -5.96 52.68 1.04
N GLN A 310 -6.56 52.99 2.16
CA GLN A 310 -8.00 53.20 2.31
C GLN A 310 -8.35 54.55 1.68
N ASP A 311 -9.16 54.54 0.64
CA ASP A 311 -9.83 55.75 0.18
C ASP A 311 -11.16 55.91 0.90
N GLU A 312 -11.23 57.06 1.57
CA GLU A 312 -12.42 57.62 2.26
C GLU A 312 -13.46 58.10 1.25
N ALA A 313 -14.68 57.99 1.71
CA ALA A 313 -15.78 58.96 1.56
C ALA A 313 -16.51 59.07 0.23
N GLY A 314 -17.80 59.07 0.38
CA GLY A 314 -18.76 59.62 -0.57
C GLY A 314 -20.20 59.20 -0.23
N GLU A 315 -20.78 59.81 0.83
CA GLU A 315 -22.23 59.96 0.94
C GLU A 315 -22.75 60.76 -0.26
N GLU A 316 -23.80 60.29 -0.90
CA GLU A 316 -24.81 61.21 -1.50
C GLU A 316 -26.19 60.52 -1.60
N GLU A 317 -27.12 61.28 -1.15
CA GLU A 317 -28.55 61.02 -0.98
C GLU A 317 -29.31 60.85 -2.30
N THR A 318 -30.43 60.20 -2.13
CA THR A 318 -31.64 60.07 -2.97
C THR A 318 -32.05 61.31 -3.83
N PRO A 319 -33.01 61.21 -4.77
CA PRO A 319 -34.39 60.80 -4.49
C PRO A 319 -34.90 59.58 -5.28
#